data_7085816517275704cf56b78f0a450d52
#
_entry.id   7085816517275704cf56b78f0a450d52
#
_cell.length_a   1.000
_cell.length_b   1.000
_cell.length_c   1.000
_cell.angle_alpha   90.00
_cell.angle_beta   90.00
_cell.angle_gamma   90.00
#
_symmetry.space_group_name_H-M   'P 1'
#
loop_
_entity.id
_entity.type
_entity.pdbx_description
1 polymer ?
#
loop_
_entity_poly.entity_id
_entity_poly.type
_entity_poly.pdbx_seq_one_letter_code
_entity_poly.pdbx_strand_id
1 'polypeptide(L)'
;MNNYIEKLKSRSPLIHNITNMVTINDVANIELACGARPIMAMAPQEMDEVTGICDGLNLNIGTPSEERFEAMRIAARMAAKKNIPIVLDLVGVGVSRFRMDFVMSLLDEVHVDVIKGNLSEVKAVMEHGRCDGGVEVTDTADESDAKALACRAALRYGCICVITGETDYVAELCDEADCYDNNESSQMSTDATGTGVMDTGVMDNCVVNAVASDADGYMHNYRVGSITGGHSIMKRVTGTGCMLSGLICAFAAADCDDKYGAVTAALSCMKSAGGLAASDMAEHGRGTNSCYFIKPGNAAYRDRLIDAVYHICDGDYE
;
A
#
# COMPACT_ATOMS: atom_id res chain seq x y z
N MET A 1 -10.96 -10.56 0.14
CA MET A 1 -11.27 -9.11 0.04
C MET A 1 -12.58 -8.75 0.75
N ASN A 2 -13.73 -9.37 0.44
CA ASN A 2 -15.04 -8.99 0.99
C ASN A 2 -15.10 -8.92 2.54
N ASN A 3 -14.56 -9.90 3.25
CA ASN A 3 -14.53 -9.89 4.72
C ASN A 3 -13.81 -8.64 5.31
N TYR A 4 -12.71 -8.18 4.67
CA TYR A 4 -11.99 -6.98 5.12
C TYR A 4 -12.77 -5.70 4.81
N ILE A 5 -13.49 -5.67 3.69
CA ILE A 5 -14.40 -4.56 3.35
C ILE A 5 -15.55 -4.47 4.37
N GLU A 6 -16.13 -5.59 4.76
CA GLU A 6 -17.17 -5.61 5.80
C GLU A 6 -16.66 -5.11 7.16
N LYS A 7 -15.44 -5.53 7.56
CA LYS A 7 -14.78 -5.02 8.76
C LYS A 7 -14.53 -3.51 8.67
N LEU A 8 -14.05 -3.03 7.51
CA LEU A 8 -13.81 -1.62 7.25
C LEU A 8 -15.10 -0.80 7.39
N LYS A 9 -16.19 -1.23 6.73
CA LYS A 9 -17.50 -0.58 6.83
C LYS A 9 -18.04 -0.56 8.27
N SER A 10 -17.93 -1.67 8.99
CA SER A 10 -18.45 -1.78 10.34
C SER A 10 -17.70 -0.94 11.37
N ARG A 11 -16.36 -0.83 11.22
CA ARG A 11 -15.51 -0.06 12.13
C ARG A 11 -15.41 1.42 11.77
N SER A 12 -15.46 1.74 10.46
CA SER A 12 -15.28 3.11 9.94
C SER A 12 -14.12 3.84 10.64
N PRO A 13 -12.87 3.32 10.51
CA PRO A 13 -11.75 3.76 11.34
C PRO A 13 -11.39 5.23 11.07
N LEU A 14 -10.99 5.95 12.11
CA LEU A 14 -10.45 7.31 12.00
C LEU A 14 -8.95 7.24 11.73
N ILE A 15 -8.51 7.73 10.57
CA ILE A 15 -7.12 7.66 10.13
C ILE A 15 -6.46 9.03 10.23
N HIS A 16 -5.40 9.10 11.01
CA HIS A 16 -4.56 10.29 11.05
C HIS A 16 -3.55 10.24 9.89
N ASN A 17 -3.62 11.26 9.03
CA ASN A 17 -2.75 11.38 7.87
C ASN A 17 -1.80 12.55 8.02
N ILE A 18 -0.50 12.28 8.15
CA ILE A 18 0.56 13.27 7.92
C ILE A 18 1.14 12.97 6.55
N THR A 19 0.43 13.41 5.51
CA THR A 19 0.75 13.10 4.11
C THR A 19 1.32 14.31 3.38
N ASN A 20 1.77 14.13 2.14
CA ASN A 20 2.38 15.17 1.34
C ASN A 20 1.33 16.15 0.77
N MET A 21 1.75 17.41 0.57
CA MET A 21 0.87 18.51 0.14
C MET A 21 0.34 18.34 -1.29
N VAL A 22 0.98 17.51 -2.10
CA VAL A 22 0.59 17.30 -3.51
C VAL A 22 -0.67 16.45 -3.60
N THR A 23 -0.85 15.51 -2.66
CA THR A 23 -1.87 14.46 -2.74
C THR A 23 -2.82 14.40 -1.55
N ILE A 24 -2.73 15.37 -0.64
CA ILE A 24 -3.52 15.40 0.61
C ILE A 24 -5.03 15.27 0.35
N ASN A 25 -5.55 15.96 -0.66
CA ASN A 25 -6.96 15.89 -1.02
C ASN A 25 -7.36 14.52 -1.56
N ASP A 26 -6.52 13.92 -2.39
CA ASP A 26 -6.78 12.62 -3.01
C ASP A 26 -6.74 11.49 -1.97
N VAL A 27 -5.81 11.57 -1.00
CA VAL A 27 -5.74 10.64 0.14
C VAL A 27 -7.00 10.73 1.00
N ALA A 28 -7.46 11.94 1.31
CA ALA A 28 -8.71 12.10 2.05
C ALA A 28 -9.92 11.51 1.31
N ASN A 29 -10.04 11.79 0.00
CA ASN A 29 -11.19 11.32 -0.77
C ASN A 29 -11.19 9.80 -0.96
N ILE A 30 -10.04 9.15 -1.15
CA ILE A 30 -10.02 7.70 -1.32
C ILE A 30 -10.30 6.97 0.00
N GLU A 31 -9.90 7.54 1.14
CA GLU A 31 -10.26 7.01 2.47
C GLU A 31 -11.77 7.15 2.74
N LEU A 32 -12.36 8.30 2.38
CA LEU A 32 -13.82 8.46 2.45
C LEU A 32 -14.54 7.48 1.51
N ALA A 33 -14.02 7.27 0.30
CA ALA A 33 -14.59 6.34 -0.66
C ALA A 33 -14.59 4.88 -0.14
N CYS A 34 -13.57 4.47 0.60
CA CYS A 34 -13.56 3.13 1.19
C CYS A 34 -14.34 3.00 2.50
N GLY A 35 -14.92 4.10 3.04
CA GLY A 35 -15.71 4.11 4.28
C GLY A 35 -14.92 4.42 5.55
N ALA A 36 -13.64 4.79 5.44
CA ALA A 36 -12.83 5.30 6.53
C ALA A 36 -13.08 6.82 6.76
N ARG A 37 -12.56 7.35 7.85
CA ARG A 37 -12.69 8.77 8.24
C ARG A 37 -11.30 9.40 8.32
N PRO A 38 -10.87 10.19 7.32
CA PRO A 38 -9.58 10.87 7.36
C PRO A 38 -9.56 12.08 8.29
N ILE A 39 -8.42 12.29 8.97
CA ILE A 39 -8.08 13.56 9.61
C ILE A 39 -6.67 13.99 9.14
N MET A 40 -6.54 15.23 8.65
CA MET A 40 -5.34 15.78 8.03
C MET A 40 -4.64 16.81 8.93
N ALA A 41 -4.29 16.41 10.16
CA ALA A 41 -3.58 17.26 11.10
C ALA A 41 -2.06 17.20 10.88
N MET A 42 -1.37 18.34 10.99
CA MET A 42 0.07 18.43 10.71
C MET A 42 0.84 19.32 11.68
N ALA A 43 0.17 20.05 12.56
CA ALA A 43 0.85 20.92 13.51
C ALA A 43 1.40 20.11 14.69
N PRO A 44 2.71 20.19 15.02
CA PRO A 44 3.30 19.40 16.12
C PRO A 44 2.55 19.52 17.44
N GLN A 45 1.92 20.69 17.69
CA GLN A 45 1.22 21.01 18.93
C GLN A 45 -0.04 20.20 19.17
N GLU A 46 -0.67 19.65 18.13
CA GLU A 46 -1.92 18.87 18.22
C GLU A 46 -1.73 17.36 18.07
N MET A 47 -0.50 16.90 17.78
CA MET A 47 -0.24 15.50 17.41
C MET A 47 -0.67 14.49 18.47
N ASP A 48 -0.37 14.76 19.74
CA ASP A 48 -0.74 13.87 20.84
C ASP A 48 -2.27 13.73 20.97
N GLU A 49 -3.00 14.84 20.83
CA GLU A 49 -4.45 14.84 20.94
C GLU A 49 -5.10 14.17 19.73
N VAL A 50 -4.69 14.53 18.52
CA VAL A 50 -5.27 14.01 17.28
C VAL A 50 -4.96 12.54 17.10
N THR A 51 -3.68 12.12 17.20
CA THR A 51 -3.33 10.72 17.10
C THR A 51 -3.96 9.91 18.25
N GLY A 52 -4.10 10.56 19.41
CA GLY A 52 -4.72 9.97 20.59
C GLY A 52 -6.16 9.49 20.39
N ILE A 53 -6.91 10.02 19.44
CA ILE A 53 -8.30 9.60 19.14
C ILE A 53 -8.41 8.75 17.87
N CYS A 54 -7.33 8.58 17.10
CA CYS A 54 -7.34 7.85 15.84
C CYS A 54 -7.17 6.34 16.02
N ASP A 55 -7.54 5.59 14.99
CA ASP A 55 -7.47 4.13 14.89
C ASP A 55 -6.28 3.66 14.04
N GLY A 56 -5.65 4.57 13.27
CA GLY A 56 -4.47 4.29 12.46
C GLY A 56 -3.70 5.58 12.13
N LEU A 57 -2.41 5.44 11.80
CA LEU A 57 -1.51 6.54 11.44
C LEU A 57 -0.84 6.28 10.10
N ASN A 58 -1.07 7.18 9.14
CA ASN A 58 -0.44 7.16 7.82
C ASN A 58 0.61 8.28 7.71
N LEU A 59 1.87 7.90 7.56
CA LEU A 59 3.01 8.81 7.43
C LEU A 59 3.58 8.76 6.00
N ASN A 60 3.60 9.91 5.31
CA ASN A 60 4.12 10.02 3.94
C ASN A 60 5.14 11.16 3.85
N ILE A 61 6.38 10.81 3.52
CA ILE A 61 7.53 11.74 3.54
C ILE A 61 7.71 12.56 2.23
N GLY A 62 6.72 12.61 1.35
CA GLY A 62 6.84 13.16 0.00
C GLY A 62 7.15 14.66 -0.10
N THR A 63 6.73 15.47 0.86
CA THR A 63 7.07 16.92 0.93
C THR A 63 7.62 17.26 2.31
N PRO A 64 8.91 16.95 2.58
CA PRO A 64 9.49 17.04 3.90
C PRO A 64 9.72 18.49 4.34
N SER A 65 9.59 18.71 5.66
CA SER A 65 10.08 19.87 6.38
C SER A 65 10.43 19.44 7.81
N GLU A 66 11.26 20.21 8.51
CA GLU A 66 11.62 19.90 9.92
C GLU A 66 10.36 19.82 10.80
N GLU A 67 9.45 20.79 10.66
CA GLU A 67 8.19 20.83 11.40
C GLU A 67 7.33 19.59 11.15
N ARG A 68 7.24 19.13 9.89
CA ARG A 68 6.50 17.90 9.56
C ARG A 68 7.16 16.66 10.13
N PHE A 69 8.46 16.57 10.05
CA PHE A 69 9.19 15.45 10.61
C PHE A 69 9.06 15.40 12.13
N GLU A 70 9.03 16.56 12.80
CA GLU A 70 8.72 16.61 14.24
C GLU A 70 7.28 16.17 14.53
N ALA A 71 6.30 16.65 13.76
CA ALA A 71 4.91 16.19 13.87
C ALA A 71 4.80 14.67 13.69
N MET A 72 5.47 14.10 12.68
CA MET A 72 5.49 12.65 12.43
C MET A 72 6.09 11.86 13.59
N ARG A 73 7.17 12.34 14.23
CA ARG A 73 7.76 11.67 15.40
C ARG A 73 6.81 11.66 16.59
N ILE A 74 6.19 12.80 16.90
CA ILE A 74 5.24 12.90 18.02
C ILE A 74 4.05 11.97 17.77
N ALA A 75 3.46 12.03 16.55
CA ALA A 75 2.34 11.18 16.16
C ALA A 75 2.71 9.68 16.22
N ALA A 76 3.89 9.29 15.72
CA ALA A 76 4.35 7.91 15.73
C ALA A 76 4.53 7.37 17.16
N ARG A 77 5.09 8.16 18.07
CA ARG A 77 5.20 7.79 19.51
C ARG A 77 3.83 7.58 20.15
N MET A 78 2.86 8.45 19.84
CA MET A 78 1.50 8.32 20.34
C MET A 78 0.80 7.11 19.75
N ALA A 79 0.93 6.85 18.45
CA ALA A 79 0.38 5.67 17.79
C ALA A 79 0.96 4.37 18.39
N ALA A 80 2.28 4.30 18.58
CA ALA A 80 2.94 3.17 19.24
C ALA A 80 2.43 2.96 20.67
N LYS A 81 2.28 4.03 21.45
CA LYS A 81 1.72 3.97 22.81
C LYS A 81 0.28 3.44 22.84
N LYS A 82 -0.51 3.75 21.82
CA LYS A 82 -1.89 3.27 21.66
C LYS A 82 -2.00 1.89 21.01
N ASN A 83 -0.90 1.38 20.47
CA ASN A 83 -0.87 0.14 19.69
C ASN A 83 -1.84 0.18 18.49
N ILE A 84 -1.91 1.32 17.81
CA ILE A 84 -2.62 1.47 16.53
C ILE A 84 -1.63 1.34 15.36
N PRO A 85 -2.04 0.79 14.20
CA PRO A 85 -1.14 0.55 13.09
C PRO A 85 -0.53 1.84 12.53
N ILE A 86 0.78 1.76 12.23
CA ILE A 86 1.56 2.83 11.59
C ILE A 86 1.96 2.36 10.19
N VAL A 87 1.57 3.11 9.17
CA VAL A 87 1.99 2.93 7.77
C VAL A 87 2.98 4.01 7.40
N LEU A 88 4.16 3.63 6.92
CA LEU A 88 5.21 4.54 6.46
C LEU A 88 5.39 4.43 4.95
N ASP A 89 5.07 5.49 4.23
CA ASP A 89 5.25 5.64 2.78
C ASP A 89 6.56 6.36 2.47
N LEU A 90 7.49 5.64 1.87
CA LEU A 90 8.88 6.03 1.63
C LEU A 90 9.07 7.01 0.45
N VAL A 91 8.06 7.75 0.05
CA VAL A 91 8.07 8.60 -1.15
C VAL A 91 9.34 9.41 -1.28
N GLY A 92 10.18 9.04 -2.26
CA GLY A 92 11.41 9.75 -2.59
C GLY A 92 12.48 9.71 -1.50
N VAL A 93 12.52 8.68 -0.66
CA VAL A 93 13.50 8.53 0.44
C VAL A 93 14.94 8.62 -0.06
N GLY A 94 15.25 8.06 -1.23
CA GLY A 94 16.58 8.09 -1.83
C GLY A 94 17.01 9.42 -2.44
N VAL A 95 16.09 10.42 -2.54
CA VAL A 95 16.38 11.70 -3.19
C VAL A 95 17.31 12.61 -2.36
N SER A 96 17.26 12.49 -1.02
CA SER A 96 18.08 13.34 -0.15
C SER A 96 18.42 12.67 1.19
N ARG A 97 19.58 13.03 1.74
CA ARG A 97 19.97 12.59 3.10
C ARG A 97 18.94 13.00 4.14
N PHE A 98 18.37 14.20 4.02
CA PHE A 98 17.36 14.70 4.96
C PHE A 98 16.16 13.76 5.12
N ARG A 99 15.67 13.15 4.01
CA ARG A 99 14.60 12.16 4.07
C ARG A 99 15.09 10.82 4.63
N MET A 100 16.26 10.37 4.16
CA MET A 100 16.85 9.10 4.61
C MET A 100 17.13 9.12 6.11
N ASP A 101 17.81 10.16 6.61
CA ASP A 101 18.17 10.30 8.02
C ASP A 101 16.91 10.30 8.91
N PHE A 102 15.83 10.97 8.45
CA PHE A 102 14.56 10.94 9.15
C PHE A 102 13.95 9.54 9.21
N VAL A 103 13.87 8.84 8.06
CA VAL A 103 13.29 7.49 8.00
C VAL A 103 14.07 6.52 8.88
N MET A 104 15.39 6.52 8.78
CA MET A 104 16.24 5.64 9.60
C MET A 104 16.05 5.92 11.09
N SER A 105 16.07 7.20 11.48
CA SER A 105 15.86 7.60 12.87
C SER A 105 14.45 7.23 13.38
N LEU A 106 13.41 7.32 12.54
CA LEU A 106 12.04 6.94 12.92
C LEU A 106 11.92 5.43 13.12
N LEU A 107 12.51 4.63 12.22
CA LEU A 107 12.51 3.17 12.31
C LEU A 107 13.32 2.64 13.51
N ASP A 108 14.35 3.38 13.96
CA ASP A 108 15.10 3.06 15.18
C ASP A 108 14.31 3.42 16.46
N GLU A 109 13.38 4.38 16.36
CA GLU A 109 12.66 4.93 17.51
C GLU A 109 11.33 4.22 17.79
N VAL A 110 10.57 3.88 16.75
CA VAL A 110 9.24 3.27 16.87
C VAL A 110 9.09 2.08 15.95
N HIS A 111 8.31 1.09 16.38
CA HIS A 111 7.89 0.01 15.49
C HIS A 111 6.86 0.55 14.49
N VAL A 112 7.08 0.26 13.19
CA VAL A 112 6.19 0.58 12.07
C VAL A 112 5.57 -0.73 11.59
N ASP A 113 4.26 -0.80 11.48
CA ASP A 113 3.56 -2.03 11.09
C ASP A 113 3.70 -2.32 9.59
N VAL A 114 3.68 -1.27 8.76
CA VAL A 114 3.77 -1.40 7.30
C VAL A 114 4.75 -0.39 6.74
N ILE A 115 5.78 -0.86 6.04
CA ILE A 115 6.66 -0.04 5.20
C ILE A 115 6.23 -0.23 3.75
N LYS A 116 5.94 0.87 3.05
CA LYS A 116 5.53 0.85 1.65
C LYS A 116 6.40 1.80 0.81
N GLY A 117 6.85 1.31 -0.33
CA GLY A 117 7.57 2.10 -1.31
C GLY A 117 7.61 1.41 -2.67
N ASN A 118 8.16 2.07 -3.68
CA ASN A 118 8.55 1.37 -4.91
C ASN A 118 9.89 0.62 -4.68
N LEU A 119 10.29 -0.18 -5.68
CA LEU A 119 11.50 -1.00 -5.58
C LEU A 119 12.75 -0.18 -5.25
N SER A 120 12.93 0.99 -5.88
CA SER A 120 14.10 1.85 -5.65
C SER A 120 14.09 2.50 -4.26
N GLU A 121 12.92 2.85 -3.74
CA GLU A 121 12.76 3.42 -2.40
C GLU A 121 13.08 2.41 -1.30
N VAL A 122 12.52 1.20 -1.40
CA VAL A 122 12.81 0.13 -0.43
C VAL A 122 14.27 -0.29 -0.51
N LYS A 123 14.83 -0.41 -1.73
CA LYS A 123 16.24 -0.71 -1.95
C LYS A 123 17.15 0.33 -1.28
N ALA A 124 16.85 1.63 -1.45
CA ALA A 124 17.63 2.71 -0.85
C ALA A 124 17.68 2.60 0.70
N VAL A 125 16.55 2.29 1.35
CA VAL A 125 16.48 2.10 2.81
C VAL A 125 17.26 0.85 3.24
N MET A 126 17.15 -0.23 2.48
CA MET A 126 17.87 -1.50 2.79
C MET A 126 19.37 -1.41 2.61
N GLU A 127 19.86 -0.58 1.69
CA GLU A 127 21.28 -0.36 1.42
C GLU A 127 21.89 0.72 2.32
N HIS A 128 21.06 1.60 2.91
CA HIS A 128 21.54 2.60 3.85
C HIS A 128 22.10 1.92 5.10
N GLY A 129 23.37 2.23 5.43
CA GLY A 129 24.11 1.58 6.54
C GLY A 129 25.01 0.42 6.11
N ARG A 130 25.06 0.07 4.83
CA ARG A 130 26.13 -0.77 4.23
C ARG A 130 27.24 0.06 3.59
N CYS A 131 27.52 1.21 4.15
CA CYS A 131 28.51 2.19 3.74
C CYS A 131 29.52 1.79 2.66
N ASP A 132 29.69 2.69 1.71
CA ASP A 132 30.78 2.99 0.83
C ASP A 132 30.46 2.74 -0.66
N GLY A 133 29.92 3.77 -1.26
CA GLY A 133 29.83 3.89 -2.71
C GLY A 133 28.44 4.27 -3.19
N GLY A 134 28.36 5.42 -3.84
CA GLY A 134 27.12 5.93 -4.41
C GLY A 134 26.42 4.88 -5.29
N VAL A 135 25.19 4.59 -4.98
CA VAL A 135 24.38 3.63 -5.73
C VAL A 135 23.72 4.37 -6.88
N GLU A 136 24.18 4.12 -8.10
CA GLU A 136 23.39 4.40 -9.29
C GLU A 136 22.17 3.47 -9.26
N VAL A 137 20.99 4.06 -9.10
CA VAL A 137 19.72 3.31 -9.19
C VAL A 137 19.50 2.94 -10.65
N THR A 138 19.82 1.71 -11.03
CA THR A 138 19.44 1.17 -12.33
C THR A 138 18.03 0.60 -12.26
N ASP A 139 17.14 1.11 -13.10
CA ASP A 139 15.71 0.70 -13.23
C ASP A 139 15.50 -0.73 -13.79
N THR A 140 16.52 -1.59 -13.77
CA THR A 140 16.48 -2.93 -14.38
C THR A 140 16.49 -4.06 -13.35
N ALA A 141 15.86 -3.86 -12.17
CA ALA A 141 15.71 -4.95 -11.23
C ALA A 141 14.58 -5.90 -11.66
N ASP A 142 14.85 -7.19 -11.70
CA ASP A 142 13.92 -8.26 -12.08
C ASP A 142 12.81 -8.42 -11.00
N GLU A 143 11.64 -8.96 -11.37
CA GLU A 143 10.52 -9.25 -10.45
C GLU A 143 10.95 -10.15 -9.29
N SER A 144 11.87 -11.10 -9.52
CA SER A 144 12.44 -11.94 -8.48
C SER A 144 13.18 -11.15 -7.40
N ASP A 145 13.81 -10.02 -7.78
CA ASP A 145 14.53 -9.15 -6.86
C ASP A 145 13.57 -8.38 -5.94
N ALA A 146 12.40 -7.95 -6.44
CA ALA A 146 11.41 -7.24 -5.66
C ALA A 146 10.81 -8.12 -4.55
N LYS A 147 10.46 -9.36 -4.87
CA LYS A 147 9.95 -10.34 -3.91
C LYS A 147 10.96 -10.64 -2.79
N ALA A 148 12.21 -10.94 -3.18
CA ALA A 148 13.29 -11.20 -2.24
C ALA A 148 13.63 -9.96 -1.38
N LEU A 149 13.55 -8.76 -1.95
CA LEU A 149 13.78 -7.52 -1.23
C LEU A 149 12.67 -7.26 -0.20
N ALA A 150 11.41 -7.52 -0.56
CA ALA A 150 10.28 -7.40 0.37
C ALA A 150 10.45 -8.31 1.59
N CYS A 151 10.85 -9.58 1.39
CA CYS A 151 11.14 -10.51 2.49
C CYS A 151 12.28 -10.00 3.38
N ARG A 152 13.39 -9.55 2.79
CA ARG A 152 14.52 -9.02 3.57
C ARG A 152 14.16 -7.76 4.36
N ALA A 153 13.32 -6.89 3.80
CA ALA A 153 12.86 -5.69 4.50
C ALA A 153 11.92 -6.06 5.64
N ALA A 154 11.00 -7.01 5.43
CA ALA A 154 10.11 -7.52 6.45
C ALA A 154 10.90 -8.12 7.63
N LEU A 155 11.94 -8.92 7.35
CA LEU A 155 12.81 -9.47 8.40
C LEU A 155 13.57 -8.37 9.15
N ARG A 156 14.19 -7.43 8.42
CA ARG A 156 15.04 -6.40 9.02
C ARG A 156 14.30 -5.49 9.97
N TYR A 157 13.07 -5.12 9.61
CA TYR A 157 12.27 -4.14 10.35
C TYR A 157 11.14 -4.76 11.16
N GLY A 158 10.95 -6.09 11.09
CA GLY A 158 9.89 -6.80 11.80
C GLY A 158 8.48 -6.34 11.39
N CYS A 159 8.26 -5.94 10.15
CA CYS A 159 7.04 -5.31 9.66
C CYS A 159 6.53 -5.96 8.38
N ILE A 160 5.33 -5.59 7.95
CA ILE A 160 4.85 -5.90 6.61
C ILE A 160 5.56 -4.96 5.62
N CYS A 161 6.22 -5.52 4.60
CA CYS A 161 6.83 -4.74 3.54
C CYS A 161 6.02 -4.82 2.26
N VAL A 162 5.66 -3.67 1.69
CA VAL A 162 4.95 -3.53 0.42
C VAL A 162 5.85 -2.86 -0.61
N ILE A 163 6.15 -3.56 -1.70
CA ILE A 163 6.85 -3.01 -2.85
C ILE A 163 5.86 -2.83 -4.00
N THR A 164 5.60 -1.57 -4.37
CA THR A 164 4.64 -1.24 -5.43
C THR A 164 5.31 -1.21 -6.81
N GLY A 165 4.57 -1.71 -7.82
CA GLY A 165 5.04 -1.77 -9.20
C GLY A 165 3.92 -2.09 -10.18
N GLU A 166 4.26 -2.72 -11.29
CA GLU A 166 3.27 -3.34 -12.17
C GLU A 166 2.61 -4.51 -11.46
N THR A 167 3.41 -5.38 -10.86
CA THR A 167 3.01 -6.31 -9.80
C THR A 167 3.40 -5.70 -8.46
N ASP A 168 2.47 -5.65 -7.49
CA ASP A 168 2.78 -5.28 -6.12
C ASP A 168 3.16 -6.54 -5.34
N TYR A 169 4.19 -6.44 -4.50
CA TYR A 169 4.63 -7.52 -3.61
C TYR A 169 4.40 -7.12 -2.17
N VAL A 170 3.88 -8.06 -1.38
CA VAL A 170 3.70 -7.90 0.05
C VAL A 170 4.36 -9.08 0.76
N ALA A 171 5.15 -8.80 1.78
CA ALA A 171 5.85 -9.82 2.56
C ALA A 171 5.73 -9.52 4.06
N GLU A 172 5.57 -10.58 4.84
CA GLU A 172 5.59 -10.57 6.30
C GLU A 172 6.36 -11.78 6.80
N LEU A 173 7.10 -11.61 7.89
CA LEU A 173 7.70 -12.72 8.62
C LEU A 173 6.59 -13.48 9.37
N CYS A 174 6.57 -14.80 9.30
CA CYS A 174 5.61 -15.61 10.04
C CYS A 174 6.30 -16.68 10.90
N ASP A 175 5.68 -17.01 12.02
CA ASP A 175 6.11 -18.12 12.87
C ASP A 175 5.80 -19.46 12.21
N GLU A 176 6.57 -20.52 12.57
CA GLU A 176 6.39 -21.86 11.98
C GLU A 176 4.97 -22.42 12.12
N ALA A 177 4.24 -22.03 13.17
CA ALA A 177 2.88 -22.50 13.43
C ALA A 177 1.85 -21.92 12.43
N ASP A 178 2.02 -20.69 12.00
CA ASP A 178 1.06 -19.99 11.12
C ASP A 178 1.17 -20.43 9.65
N CYS A 179 2.27 -21.13 9.29
CA CYS A 179 2.52 -21.58 7.93
C CYS A 179 1.74 -22.83 7.52
N TYR A 180 1.20 -23.59 8.48
CA TYR A 180 0.57 -24.91 8.22
C TYR A 180 -0.96 -24.87 8.12
N ASP A 181 -1.65 -23.87 8.67
CA ASP A 181 -3.11 -23.85 8.75
C ASP A 181 -3.83 -23.42 7.44
N ASN A 182 -3.12 -22.98 6.39
CA ASN A 182 -3.73 -22.51 5.14
C ASN A 182 -3.65 -23.50 3.96
N ASN A 183 -3.31 -24.78 4.18
CA ASN A 183 -3.12 -25.76 3.10
C ASN A 183 -4.37 -26.62 2.79
N GLU A 184 -5.56 -26.31 3.33
CA GLU A 184 -6.81 -26.97 2.95
C GLU A 184 -7.70 -26.03 2.13
N SER A 185 -7.43 -25.87 0.84
CA SER A 185 -8.41 -25.64 -0.23
C SER A 185 -7.79 -25.05 -1.50
N SER A 186 -7.03 -25.82 -2.25
CA SER A 186 -6.92 -25.64 -3.70
C SER A 186 -6.47 -26.94 -4.36
N GLN A 187 -7.37 -27.91 -4.43
CA GLN A 187 -7.30 -28.91 -5.49
C GLN A 187 -7.82 -28.26 -6.78
N MET A 188 -6.89 -27.98 -7.68
CA MET A 188 -7.22 -27.64 -9.07
C MET A 188 -7.97 -28.82 -9.71
N SER A 189 -9.24 -28.63 -10.02
CA SER A 189 -9.92 -29.44 -11.03
C SER A 189 -9.68 -28.80 -12.40
N THR A 190 -8.90 -29.46 -13.24
CA THR A 190 -8.81 -29.16 -14.67
C THR A 190 -10.02 -29.76 -15.36
N ASP A 191 -10.88 -28.93 -15.95
CA ASP A 191 -11.77 -29.34 -17.01
C ASP A 191 -11.69 -28.36 -18.17
N ALA A 192 -11.32 -28.95 -19.32
CA ALA A 192 -11.23 -28.29 -20.61
C ALA A 192 -12.61 -28.28 -21.28
N THR A 193 -13.21 -27.11 -21.43
CA THR A 193 -14.10 -26.82 -22.56
C THR A 193 -14.20 -25.31 -22.75
N GLY A 194 -13.79 -24.82 -23.94
CA GLY A 194 -13.80 -23.41 -24.29
C GLY A 194 -15.19 -22.89 -24.59
N THR A 195 -15.53 -21.77 -24.00
CA THR A 195 -16.42 -20.74 -24.56
C THR A 195 -16.02 -19.42 -23.91
N GLY A 196 -15.77 -18.39 -24.73
CA GLY A 196 -15.27 -17.10 -24.31
C GLY A 196 -16.23 -16.37 -23.37
N VAL A 197 -15.72 -16.07 -22.20
CA VAL A 197 -16.26 -15.07 -21.28
C VAL A 197 -15.12 -14.08 -21.08
N MET A 198 -15.41 -12.79 -21.19
CA MET A 198 -14.46 -11.71 -20.91
C MET A 198 -13.83 -11.93 -19.54
N ASP A 199 -12.50 -12.01 -19.55
CA ASP A 199 -11.65 -12.18 -18.39
C ASP A 199 -11.73 -10.89 -17.54
N THR A 200 -12.63 -10.90 -16.56
CA THR A 200 -12.56 -9.99 -15.42
C THR A 200 -11.43 -10.52 -14.57
N GLY A 201 -10.26 -9.89 -14.67
CA GLY A 201 -9.00 -10.31 -14.09
C GLY A 201 -9.15 -11.00 -12.73
N VAL A 202 -9.10 -12.31 -12.76
CA VAL A 202 -9.03 -13.14 -11.55
C VAL A 202 -7.72 -12.83 -10.89
N MET A 203 -7.79 -12.27 -9.69
CA MET A 203 -6.62 -12.02 -8.86
C MET A 203 -5.99 -13.36 -8.50
N ASP A 204 -4.86 -13.68 -9.12
CA ASP A 204 -3.95 -14.69 -8.60
C ASP A 204 -3.30 -14.14 -7.32
N ASN A 205 -4.07 -14.10 -6.24
CA ASN A 205 -3.55 -13.90 -4.88
C ASN A 205 -2.84 -15.19 -4.47
N CYS A 206 -1.68 -15.44 -5.05
CA CYS A 206 -0.83 -16.53 -4.63
C CYS A 206 -0.12 -16.10 -3.35
N VAL A 207 -0.73 -16.38 -2.20
CA VAL A 207 -0.01 -16.35 -0.92
C VAL A 207 0.84 -17.62 -0.88
N VAL A 208 2.14 -17.47 -1.01
CA VAL A 208 3.09 -18.57 -0.94
C VAL A 208 3.88 -18.44 0.35
N ASN A 209 3.86 -19.49 1.17
CA ASN A 209 4.82 -19.58 2.25
C ASN A 209 6.20 -19.77 1.62
N ALA A 210 7.06 -18.79 1.74
CA ALA A 210 8.40 -18.79 1.20
C ALA A 210 9.39 -18.98 2.35
N VAL A 211 10.40 -19.80 2.14
CA VAL A 211 11.52 -19.95 3.06
C VAL A 211 12.72 -19.25 2.42
N ALA A 212 13.31 -18.28 3.12
CA ALA A 212 14.51 -17.60 2.66
C ALA A 212 15.53 -17.55 3.79
N SER A 213 16.83 -17.62 3.43
CA SER A 213 17.91 -17.48 4.39
C SER A 213 18.28 -15.99 4.56
N ASP A 214 18.61 -15.61 5.78
CA ASP A 214 19.27 -14.33 6.06
C ASP A 214 20.76 -14.35 5.66
N ALA A 215 21.45 -13.23 5.94
CA ALA A 215 22.89 -13.10 5.63
C ALA A 215 23.77 -14.09 6.43
N ASP A 216 23.29 -14.60 7.54
CA ASP A 216 23.98 -15.53 8.44
C ASP A 216 23.58 -17.00 8.16
N GLY A 217 22.68 -17.24 7.18
CA GLY A 217 22.24 -18.55 6.74
C GLY A 217 21.08 -19.14 7.55
N TYR A 218 20.45 -18.39 8.45
CA TYR A 218 19.25 -18.83 9.15
C TYR A 218 18.04 -18.81 8.23
N MET A 219 17.23 -19.86 8.28
CA MET A 219 16.01 -19.98 7.49
C MET A 219 14.84 -19.30 8.20
N HIS A 220 14.13 -18.47 7.47
CA HIS A 220 12.95 -17.75 7.96
C HIS A 220 11.75 -18.07 7.09
N ASN A 221 10.58 -18.20 7.72
CA ASN A 221 9.31 -18.40 7.03
C ASN A 221 8.65 -17.03 6.76
N TYR A 222 8.11 -16.88 5.55
CA TYR A 222 7.43 -15.66 5.13
C TYR A 222 6.07 -15.98 4.52
N ARG A 223 5.08 -15.14 4.80
CA ARG A 223 3.93 -15.01 3.92
C ARG A 223 4.28 -13.99 2.84
N VAL A 224 4.17 -14.38 1.59
CA VAL A 224 4.49 -13.50 0.45
C VAL A 224 3.34 -13.54 -0.54
N GLY A 225 2.80 -12.37 -0.87
CA GLY A 225 1.77 -12.18 -1.88
C GLY A 225 2.28 -11.40 -3.08
N SER A 226 1.74 -11.70 -4.26
CA SER A 226 1.90 -10.90 -5.47
C SER A 226 0.52 -10.49 -5.97
N ILE A 227 0.31 -9.20 -6.19
CA ILE A 227 -0.96 -8.65 -6.60
C ILE A 227 -0.77 -7.97 -7.96
N THR A 228 -1.42 -8.53 -8.97
CA THR A 228 -1.44 -8.02 -10.35
C THR A 228 -2.69 -7.20 -10.61
N GLY A 229 -2.79 -6.57 -11.79
CA GLY A 229 -3.94 -5.78 -12.20
C GLY A 229 -3.64 -4.28 -12.27
N GLY A 230 -4.68 -3.47 -12.15
CA GLY A 230 -4.58 -2.03 -12.40
C GLY A 230 -4.50 -1.72 -13.89
N HIS A 231 -3.96 -0.55 -14.22
CA HIS A 231 -3.76 -0.12 -15.59
C HIS A 231 -2.56 0.82 -15.71
N SER A 232 -1.86 0.79 -16.84
CA SER A 232 -0.65 1.59 -17.09
C SER A 232 -0.85 3.11 -16.95
N ILE A 233 -2.06 3.62 -17.10
CA ILE A 233 -2.38 5.04 -16.90
C ILE A 233 -2.17 5.48 -15.44
N MET A 234 -2.21 4.58 -14.47
CA MET A 234 -1.92 4.88 -13.06
C MET A 234 -0.55 5.56 -12.90
N LYS A 235 0.44 5.17 -13.70
CA LYS A 235 1.79 5.78 -13.72
C LYS A 235 1.78 7.25 -14.15
N ARG A 236 0.70 7.73 -14.78
CA ARG A 236 0.52 9.11 -15.28
C ARG A 236 -0.37 9.97 -14.38
N VAL A 237 -0.84 9.42 -13.28
CA VAL A 237 -1.64 10.11 -12.26
C VAL A 237 -0.81 10.24 -11.00
N THR A 238 -0.51 11.47 -10.61
CA THR A 238 0.23 11.70 -9.36
C THR A 238 -0.63 11.29 -8.17
N GLY A 239 0.00 10.69 -7.17
CA GLY A 239 -0.68 10.37 -5.91
C GLY A 239 -1.31 8.99 -5.81
N THR A 240 -1.34 8.18 -6.87
CA THR A 240 -1.89 6.81 -6.78
C THR A 240 -1.20 5.98 -5.69
N GLY A 241 0.13 6.10 -5.56
CA GLY A 241 0.87 5.47 -4.47
C GLY A 241 0.50 6.01 -3.09
N CYS A 242 0.31 7.34 -2.96
CA CYS A 242 -0.07 7.95 -1.68
C CYS A 242 -1.52 7.61 -1.29
N MET A 243 -2.44 7.55 -2.27
CA MET A 243 -3.80 7.05 -2.05
C MET A 243 -3.80 5.60 -1.55
N LEU A 244 -2.94 4.76 -2.12
CA LEU A 244 -2.78 3.38 -1.68
C LEU A 244 -2.30 3.29 -0.22
N SER A 245 -1.40 4.18 0.23
CA SER A 245 -0.95 4.21 1.62
C SER A 245 -2.09 4.54 2.60
N GLY A 246 -2.98 5.46 2.22
CA GLY A 246 -4.21 5.75 2.96
C GLY A 246 -5.12 4.53 3.04
N LEU A 247 -5.36 3.84 1.92
CA LEU A 247 -6.14 2.59 1.90
C LEU A 247 -5.52 1.51 2.79
N ILE A 248 -4.21 1.28 2.68
CA ILE A 248 -3.50 0.30 3.52
C ILE A 248 -3.72 0.62 5.00
N CYS A 249 -3.59 1.89 5.40
CA CYS A 249 -3.79 2.30 6.78
C CYS A 249 -5.24 2.08 7.24
N ALA A 250 -6.23 2.42 6.39
CA ALA A 250 -7.64 2.23 6.70
C ALA A 250 -7.99 0.74 6.89
N PHE A 251 -7.53 -0.14 5.99
CA PHE A 251 -7.76 -1.58 6.10
C PHE A 251 -7.05 -2.19 7.31
N ALA A 252 -5.78 -1.84 7.56
CA ALA A 252 -5.03 -2.33 8.71
C ALA A 252 -5.63 -1.86 10.05
N ALA A 253 -6.16 -0.64 10.12
CA ALA A 253 -6.87 -0.13 11.29
C ALA A 253 -8.23 -0.82 11.50
N ALA A 254 -8.87 -1.25 10.43
CA ALA A 254 -10.12 -2.01 10.51
C ALA A 254 -9.92 -3.48 10.94
N ASP A 255 -8.75 -4.05 10.74
CA ASP A 255 -8.42 -5.42 11.15
C ASP A 255 -6.99 -5.53 11.69
N CYS A 256 -6.83 -5.18 12.97
CA CYS A 256 -5.53 -5.23 13.63
C CYS A 256 -5.05 -6.66 13.94
N ASP A 257 -5.94 -7.64 13.90
CA ASP A 257 -5.63 -9.04 14.20
C ASP A 257 -5.01 -9.76 12.99
N ASP A 258 -5.41 -9.36 11.76
CA ASP A 258 -4.83 -9.86 10.51
C ASP A 258 -4.42 -8.70 9.60
N LYS A 259 -3.38 -7.99 9.99
CA LYS A 259 -2.85 -6.84 9.23
C LYS A 259 -2.35 -7.25 7.84
N TYR A 260 -1.74 -8.43 7.69
CA TYR A 260 -1.25 -8.91 6.40
C TYR A 260 -2.39 -9.11 5.40
N GLY A 261 -3.46 -9.79 5.82
CA GLY A 261 -4.65 -9.96 4.99
C GLY A 261 -5.34 -8.64 4.66
N ALA A 262 -5.42 -7.72 5.64
CA ALA A 262 -5.96 -6.37 5.45
C ALA A 262 -5.14 -5.55 4.42
N VAL A 263 -3.82 -5.57 4.52
CA VAL A 263 -2.91 -4.91 3.55
C VAL A 263 -3.06 -5.51 2.15
N THR A 264 -3.11 -6.84 2.05
CA THR A 264 -3.33 -7.54 0.78
C THR A 264 -4.68 -7.18 0.16
N ALA A 265 -5.73 -7.05 0.98
CA ALA A 265 -7.05 -6.63 0.53
C ALA A 265 -7.06 -5.18 0.02
N ALA A 266 -6.33 -4.26 0.67
CA ALA A 266 -6.18 -2.88 0.21
C ALA A 266 -5.45 -2.79 -1.14
N LEU A 267 -4.37 -3.56 -1.33
CA LEU A 267 -3.65 -3.68 -2.60
C LEU A 267 -4.58 -4.19 -3.71
N SER A 268 -5.31 -5.26 -3.41
CA SER A 268 -6.28 -5.86 -4.34
C SER A 268 -7.39 -4.89 -4.73
N CYS A 269 -7.95 -4.15 -3.76
CA CYS A 269 -8.94 -3.11 -3.99
C CYS A 269 -8.41 -2.03 -4.95
N MET A 270 -7.21 -1.51 -4.69
CA MET A 270 -6.58 -0.49 -5.53
C MET A 270 -6.31 -0.96 -6.96
N LYS A 271 -5.83 -2.21 -7.14
CA LYS A 271 -5.59 -2.80 -8.46
C LYS A 271 -6.90 -3.02 -9.23
N SER A 272 -7.93 -3.54 -8.57
CA SER A 272 -9.26 -3.70 -9.16
C SER A 272 -9.86 -2.36 -9.58
N ALA A 273 -9.84 -1.38 -8.69
CA ALA A 273 -10.31 -0.02 -8.98
C ALA A 273 -9.57 0.61 -10.16
N GLY A 274 -8.25 0.40 -10.25
CA GLY A 274 -7.44 0.88 -11.36
C GLY A 274 -7.83 0.30 -12.72
N GLY A 275 -8.16 -0.98 -12.76
CA GLY A 275 -8.69 -1.65 -13.96
C GLY A 275 -10.08 -1.16 -14.35
N LEU A 276 -11.00 -1.07 -13.38
CA LEU A 276 -12.37 -0.59 -13.57
C LEU A 276 -12.40 0.85 -14.10
N ALA A 277 -11.62 1.75 -13.49
CA ALA A 277 -11.51 3.14 -13.93
C ALA A 277 -11.05 3.27 -15.40
N ALA A 278 -10.12 2.41 -15.83
CA ALA A 278 -9.66 2.41 -17.22
C ALA A 278 -10.72 1.86 -18.19
N SER A 279 -11.43 0.81 -17.81
CA SER A 279 -12.52 0.21 -18.61
C SER A 279 -13.66 1.19 -18.79
N ASP A 280 -14.10 1.87 -17.73
CA ASP A 280 -15.15 2.90 -17.80
C ASP A 280 -14.76 4.05 -18.76
N MET A 281 -13.51 4.52 -18.70
CA MET A 281 -13.02 5.54 -19.63
C MET A 281 -13.05 5.07 -21.08
N ALA A 282 -12.76 3.79 -21.35
CA ALA A 282 -12.77 3.24 -22.70
C ALA A 282 -14.19 3.15 -23.28
N GLU A 283 -15.17 2.84 -22.46
CA GLU A 283 -16.60 2.76 -22.86
C GLU A 283 -17.18 4.14 -23.15
N HIS A 284 -17.01 5.10 -22.25
CA HIS A 284 -17.52 6.46 -22.41
C HIS A 284 -16.79 7.27 -23.49
N GLY A 285 -15.57 6.89 -23.86
CA GLY A 285 -14.82 7.49 -24.97
C GLY A 285 -15.30 7.10 -26.38
N ARG A 286 -16.17 6.09 -26.53
CA ARG A 286 -16.63 5.57 -27.81
C ARG A 286 -17.89 6.28 -28.38
N GLY A 287 -18.58 7.08 -27.58
CA GLY A 287 -19.94 7.56 -27.86
C GLY A 287 -20.10 8.90 -28.56
N THR A 288 -19.03 9.67 -28.83
CA THR A 288 -19.17 11.03 -29.39
C THR A 288 -18.42 11.21 -30.71
N ASN A 289 -19.15 11.28 -31.81
CA ASN A 289 -18.67 11.73 -33.14
C ASN A 289 -18.42 13.25 -33.20
N SER A 290 -18.36 13.96 -32.07
CA SER A 290 -18.12 15.40 -32.04
C SER A 290 -16.62 15.71 -32.09
N CYS A 291 -16.20 16.46 -33.08
CA CYS A 291 -14.81 16.92 -33.25
C CYS A 291 -14.32 17.91 -32.15
N TYR A 292 -15.23 18.30 -31.25
CA TYR A 292 -14.94 19.23 -30.13
C TYR A 292 -14.92 18.55 -28.74
N PHE A 293 -15.02 17.22 -28.67
CA PHE A 293 -15.05 16.51 -27.38
C PHE A 293 -13.64 16.11 -26.95
N ILE A 294 -13.22 16.61 -25.77
CA ILE A 294 -11.97 16.18 -25.16
C ILE A 294 -12.17 14.77 -24.60
N LYS A 295 -11.42 13.80 -25.12
CA LYS A 295 -11.45 12.44 -24.56
C LYS A 295 -10.97 12.46 -23.09
N PRO A 296 -11.56 11.61 -22.23
CA PRO A 296 -11.10 11.47 -20.84
C PRO A 296 -9.59 11.22 -20.77
N GLY A 297 -8.91 11.95 -19.90
CA GLY A 297 -7.47 11.86 -19.66
C GLY A 297 -7.16 11.46 -18.21
N ASN A 298 -5.94 11.77 -17.76
CA ASN A 298 -5.45 11.41 -16.42
C ASN A 298 -6.29 12.01 -15.28
N ALA A 299 -6.84 13.22 -15.44
CA ALA A 299 -7.70 13.82 -14.42
C ALA A 299 -9.00 13.03 -14.25
N ALA A 300 -9.65 12.70 -15.36
CA ALA A 300 -10.86 11.88 -15.36
C ALA A 300 -10.59 10.46 -14.81
N TYR A 301 -9.39 9.93 -15.08
CA TYR A 301 -9.00 8.63 -14.52
C TYR A 301 -8.85 8.70 -12.99
N ARG A 302 -8.24 9.75 -12.45
CA ARG A 302 -8.11 9.93 -10.99
C ARG A 302 -9.47 9.93 -10.30
N ASP A 303 -10.43 10.69 -10.84
CA ASP A 303 -11.76 10.78 -10.27
C ASP A 303 -12.48 9.40 -10.33
N ARG A 304 -12.39 8.70 -11.48
CA ARG A 304 -12.94 7.36 -11.62
C ARG A 304 -12.28 6.29 -10.77
N LEU A 305 -10.99 6.47 -10.46
CA LEU A 305 -10.29 5.56 -9.54
C LEU A 305 -10.88 5.66 -8.13
N ILE A 306 -11.19 6.86 -7.66
CA ILE A 306 -11.82 7.10 -6.36
C ILE A 306 -13.27 6.56 -6.38
N ASP A 307 -14.03 6.83 -7.43
CA ASP A 307 -15.38 6.29 -7.62
C ASP A 307 -15.38 4.75 -7.64
N ALA A 308 -14.42 4.13 -8.31
CA ALA A 308 -14.31 2.67 -8.37
C ALA A 308 -14.01 2.07 -6.98
N VAL A 309 -13.16 2.71 -6.16
CA VAL A 309 -12.95 2.29 -4.76
C VAL A 309 -14.24 2.39 -3.96
N TYR A 310 -15.01 3.49 -4.13
CA TYR A 310 -16.30 3.65 -3.48
C TYR A 310 -17.24 2.48 -3.83
N HIS A 311 -17.42 2.18 -5.10
CA HIS A 311 -18.32 1.10 -5.54
C HIS A 311 -17.85 -0.29 -5.11
N ILE A 312 -16.54 -0.58 -5.15
CA ILE A 312 -15.99 -1.85 -4.64
C ILE A 312 -16.30 -2.00 -3.15
N CYS A 313 -16.10 -0.92 -2.38
CA CYS A 313 -16.29 -0.95 -0.93
C CYS A 313 -17.76 -0.86 -0.54
N ASP A 314 -18.64 -0.20 -1.32
CA ASP A 314 -20.07 -0.11 -1.01
C ASP A 314 -20.87 -1.36 -1.40
N GLY A 315 -20.32 -2.21 -2.26
CA GLY A 315 -20.92 -3.49 -2.66
C GLY A 315 -21.81 -3.38 -3.90
N ASP A 316 -21.71 -2.29 -4.66
CA ASP A 316 -22.44 -2.10 -5.92
C ASP A 316 -21.83 -2.87 -7.11
N TYR A 317 -20.68 -3.52 -6.91
CA TYR A 317 -20.06 -4.42 -7.87
C TYR A 317 -20.21 -5.88 -7.38
N GLU A 318 -21.12 -6.61 -7.99
CA GLU A 318 -21.23 -8.07 -7.96
C GLU A 318 -20.36 -8.71 -9.07
#